data_1d6c6f406c3d730a2090ed5065e7b83f
#
_entry.id   1d6c6f406c3d730a2090ed5065e7b83f
#
_cell.length_a   1.000
_cell.length_b   1.000
_cell.length_c   1.000
_cell.angle_alpha   90.00
_cell.angle_beta   90.00
_cell.angle_gamma   90.00
#
_symmetry.space_group_name_H-M   'P 1'
#
loop_
_entity.id
_entity.type
_entity.pdbx_description
1 polymer ?
#
loop_
_entity_poly.entity_id
_entity_poly.type
_entity_poly.pdbx_seq_one_letter_code
_entity_poly.pdbx_strand_id
1 'polypeptide(L)'
;MYREGDVESVLLRLGIETDQRNDELIGLCPMHLERTGRPDSRPSWSMNVETGVHHCFSCGYRGTLLTLVAEINEFETQWGRLDFEAAKDWLRQNIEVNFELIAKQLEEAKNTYIPVQPLIEMSEARLAVFDAPPQWALDARSLTAEACAKHTVKWDTKQQGWITPIRNPQNHKLMGWQEKGQVNRYFRNRPTGVQKSKTLFGLDVWSSGTMIIVESPLDVVKLSSLGIAGGVSTFGASISQDQVDLMRQADKLIIAFDNPMIDLAGEKASRDMLARTKKEGLECFFFKYEGEYKDIGDMPEEQVILGIEGAKHSVFGERAFI
;
A
#
# COMPACT_ATOMS: atom_id res chain seq x y z
N MET A 1 -33.28 -2.06 -8.49
CA MET A 1 -33.05 -0.61 -8.54
C MET A 1 -33.80 0.01 -7.36
N TYR A 2 -33.17 0.94 -6.66
CA TYR A 2 -33.83 1.78 -5.68
C TYR A 2 -34.80 2.70 -6.39
N ARG A 3 -35.83 3.19 -5.69
CA ARG A 3 -36.71 4.22 -6.25
C ARG A 3 -35.93 5.55 -6.28
N GLU A 4 -36.34 6.45 -7.18
CA GLU A 4 -35.79 7.79 -7.24
C GLU A 4 -35.89 8.48 -5.88
N GLY A 5 -34.79 9.00 -5.35
CA GLY A 5 -34.70 9.65 -4.05
C GLY A 5 -34.50 8.71 -2.83
N ASP A 6 -34.62 7.39 -2.96
CA ASP A 6 -34.43 6.47 -1.83
C ASP A 6 -32.98 6.50 -1.31
N VAL A 7 -32.01 6.41 -2.21
CA VAL A 7 -30.57 6.43 -1.88
C VAL A 7 -30.18 7.76 -1.23
N GLU A 8 -30.62 8.86 -1.83
CA GLU A 8 -30.38 10.21 -1.31
C GLU A 8 -30.98 10.40 0.09
N SER A 9 -32.22 9.92 0.29
CA SER A 9 -32.89 9.97 1.60
C SER A 9 -32.15 9.19 2.67
N VAL A 10 -31.54 8.04 2.32
CA VAL A 10 -30.71 7.26 3.24
C VAL A 10 -29.43 8.02 3.58
N LEU A 11 -28.74 8.57 2.59
CA LEU A 11 -27.51 9.34 2.81
C LEU A 11 -27.75 10.54 3.73
N LEU A 12 -28.84 11.27 3.50
CA LEU A 12 -29.23 12.40 4.36
C LEU A 12 -29.47 11.95 5.81
N ARG A 13 -30.13 10.79 6.03
CA ARG A 13 -30.37 10.24 7.37
C ARG A 13 -29.09 9.79 8.05
N LEU A 14 -28.08 9.34 7.28
CA LEU A 14 -26.76 9.00 7.77
C LEU A 14 -25.86 10.24 7.98
N GLY A 15 -26.38 11.45 7.72
CA GLY A 15 -25.61 12.71 7.85
C GLY A 15 -24.57 12.90 6.75
N ILE A 16 -24.73 12.22 5.60
CA ILE A 16 -23.83 12.33 4.46
C ILE A 16 -24.39 13.31 3.45
N GLU A 17 -23.74 14.46 3.31
CA GLU A 17 -24.10 15.48 2.34
C GLU A 17 -23.52 15.15 0.98
N THR A 18 -24.36 15.23 -0.07
CA THR A 18 -23.96 14.91 -1.43
C THR A 18 -24.60 15.88 -2.45
N ASP A 19 -23.90 16.10 -3.55
CA ASP A 19 -24.39 16.77 -4.75
C ASP A 19 -24.68 15.73 -5.82
N GLN A 20 -25.88 15.80 -6.43
CA GLN A 20 -26.23 14.90 -7.52
C GLN A 20 -25.63 15.39 -8.85
N ARG A 21 -24.98 14.47 -9.56
CA ARG A 21 -24.51 14.67 -10.94
C ARG A 21 -24.87 13.45 -11.78
N ASN A 22 -25.87 13.59 -12.65
CA ASN A 22 -26.47 12.48 -13.37
C ASN A 22 -26.96 11.39 -12.39
N ASP A 23 -26.51 10.16 -12.58
CA ASP A 23 -26.89 9.00 -11.75
C ASP A 23 -25.95 8.80 -10.53
N GLU A 24 -25.09 9.77 -10.22
CA GLU A 24 -24.13 9.69 -9.13
C GLU A 24 -24.38 10.80 -8.09
N LEU A 25 -24.38 10.40 -6.82
CA LEU A 25 -24.32 11.28 -5.65
C LEU A 25 -22.87 11.42 -5.23
N ILE A 26 -22.34 12.63 -5.26
CA ILE A 26 -20.92 12.91 -5.01
C ILE A 26 -20.77 13.69 -3.69
N GLY A 27 -19.86 13.26 -2.82
CA GLY A 27 -19.63 13.89 -1.53
C GLY A 27 -18.26 13.58 -0.94
N LEU A 28 -18.05 14.03 0.30
CA LEU A 28 -16.91 13.64 1.10
C LEU A 28 -17.05 12.18 1.51
N CYS A 29 -15.95 11.44 1.54
CA CYS A 29 -15.99 10.04 1.93
C CYS A 29 -16.26 9.89 3.43
N PRO A 30 -17.36 9.26 3.85
CA PRO A 30 -17.71 9.13 5.26
C PRO A 30 -16.71 8.30 6.07
N MET A 31 -16.03 7.34 5.42
CA MET A 31 -15.06 6.46 6.08
C MET A 31 -13.61 6.89 5.86
N HIS A 32 -13.37 8.09 5.33
CA HIS A 32 -12.02 8.53 4.97
C HIS A 32 -11.12 8.70 6.19
N LEU A 33 -11.64 9.30 7.25
CA LEU A 33 -10.92 9.55 8.51
C LEU A 33 -10.47 8.23 9.15
N GLU A 34 -11.35 7.24 9.24
CA GLU A 34 -11.06 5.94 9.83
C GLU A 34 -10.03 5.16 9.03
N ARG A 35 -10.08 5.28 7.71
CA ARG A 35 -9.22 4.54 6.79
C ARG A 35 -7.85 5.17 6.58
N THR A 36 -7.74 6.49 6.70
CA THR A 36 -6.50 7.23 6.37
C THR A 36 -5.92 8.04 7.53
N GLY A 37 -6.68 8.17 8.65
CA GLY A 37 -6.31 9.02 9.77
C GLY A 37 -6.48 10.52 9.51
N ARG A 38 -7.03 10.92 8.34
CA ARG A 38 -7.26 12.32 7.96
C ARG A 38 -8.67 12.48 7.39
N PRO A 39 -9.36 13.60 7.64
CA PRO A 39 -10.67 13.85 7.04
C PRO A 39 -10.54 14.06 5.52
N ASP A 40 -11.56 13.66 4.77
CA ASP A 40 -11.65 13.99 3.35
C ASP A 40 -11.84 15.51 3.20
N SER A 41 -11.02 16.14 2.37
CA SER A 41 -11.05 17.59 2.14
C SER A 41 -11.65 18.00 0.80
N ARG A 42 -11.96 17.03 -0.06
CA ARG A 42 -12.55 17.24 -1.38
C ARG A 42 -13.54 16.12 -1.67
N PRO A 43 -14.66 16.40 -2.38
CA PRO A 43 -15.58 15.35 -2.80
C PRO A 43 -14.85 14.29 -3.63
N SER A 44 -14.54 13.16 -2.98
CA SER A 44 -13.78 12.05 -3.59
C SER A 44 -14.56 10.74 -3.60
N TRP A 45 -15.79 10.77 -3.08
CA TRP A 45 -16.65 9.61 -2.96
C TRP A 45 -17.91 9.80 -3.81
N SER A 46 -18.35 8.72 -4.46
CA SER A 46 -19.60 8.71 -5.18
C SER A 46 -20.42 7.47 -4.89
N MET A 47 -21.75 7.60 -5.01
CA MET A 47 -22.72 6.51 -4.95
C MET A 47 -23.71 6.63 -6.09
N ASN A 48 -23.92 5.52 -6.80
CA ASN A 48 -24.90 5.45 -7.86
C ASN A 48 -26.34 5.39 -7.28
N VAL A 49 -27.23 6.26 -7.74
CA VAL A 49 -28.60 6.41 -7.23
C VAL A 49 -29.49 5.21 -7.47
N GLU A 50 -29.23 4.42 -8.51
CA GLU A 50 -30.06 3.28 -8.88
C GLU A 50 -29.60 1.99 -8.20
N THR A 51 -28.27 1.78 -8.11
CA THR A 51 -27.68 0.53 -7.64
C THR A 51 -27.24 0.59 -6.19
N GLY A 52 -27.03 1.80 -5.64
CA GLY A 52 -26.47 1.99 -4.31
C GLY A 52 -25.01 1.55 -4.18
N VAL A 53 -24.32 1.27 -5.29
CA VAL A 53 -22.89 0.97 -5.30
C VAL A 53 -22.11 2.25 -5.12
N HIS A 54 -21.11 2.23 -4.24
CA HIS A 54 -20.29 3.40 -3.96
C HIS A 54 -18.80 3.10 -4.07
N HIS A 55 -18.04 4.16 -4.35
CA HIS A 55 -16.59 4.12 -4.39
C HIS A 55 -15.99 5.47 -4.00
N CYS A 56 -14.96 5.43 -3.15
CA CYS A 56 -14.11 6.58 -2.90
C CYS A 56 -12.84 6.49 -3.75
N PHE A 57 -12.66 7.46 -4.64
CA PHE A 57 -11.49 7.53 -5.53
C PHE A 57 -10.20 7.93 -4.81
N SER A 58 -10.31 8.39 -3.57
CA SER A 58 -9.19 8.82 -2.74
C SER A 58 -8.67 7.70 -1.83
N CYS A 59 -9.53 7.08 -1.00
CA CYS A 59 -9.09 6.05 -0.03
C CYS A 59 -9.43 4.61 -0.45
N GLY A 60 -10.07 4.42 -1.63
CA GLY A 60 -10.47 3.10 -2.11
C GLY A 60 -11.65 2.47 -1.37
N TYR A 61 -12.32 3.22 -0.47
CA TYR A 61 -13.53 2.75 0.21
C TYR A 61 -14.62 2.44 -0.83
N ARG A 62 -15.18 1.26 -0.77
CA ARG A 62 -16.18 0.80 -1.74
C ARG A 62 -17.12 -0.22 -1.12
N GLY A 63 -18.34 -0.26 -1.64
CA GLY A 63 -19.36 -1.20 -1.19
C GLY A 63 -20.71 -0.90 -1.80
N THR A 64 -21.76 -1.29 -1.07
CA THR A 64 -23.16 -1.02 -1.42
C THR A 64 -23.79 -0.15 -0.34
N LEU A 65 -24.96 0.40 -0.60
CA LEU A 65 -25.74 1.13 0.41
C LEU A 65 -25.93 0.33 1.69
N LEU A 66 -26.06 -0.99 1.57
CA LEU A 66 -26.21 -1.88 2.72
C LEU A 66 -24.92 -1.97 3.57
N THR A 67 -23.76 -2.06 2.92
CA THR A 67 -22.46 -2.03 3.63
C THR A 67 -22.24 -0.69 4.29
N LEU A 68 -22.56 0.41 3.63
CA LEU A 68 -22.46 1.75 4.18
C LEU A 68 -23.34 1.93 5.42
N VAL A 69 -24.59 1.49 5.37
CA VAL A 69 -25.52 1.55 6.52
C VAL A 69 -24.99 0.74 7.70
N ALA A 70 -24.45 -0.46 7.46
CA ALA A 70 -23.89 -1.30 8.51
C ALA A 70 -22.67 -0.65 9.18
N GLU A 71 -21.77 -0.09 8.38
CA GLU A 71 -20.53 0.52 8.89
C GLU A 71 -20.80 1.83 9.64
N ILE A 72 -21.59 2.74 9.08
CA ILE A 72 -21.90 4.04 9.72
C ILE A 72 -22.69 3.88 11.04
N ASN A 73 -23.57 2.89 11.12
CA ASN A 73 -24.33 2.62 12.35
C ASN A 73 -23.62 1.63 13.28
N GLU A 74 -22.39 1.20 12.96
CA GLU A 74 -21.62 0.25 13.76
C GLU A 74 -22.37 -1.06 14.03
N PHE A 75 -23.16 -1.55 13.06
CA PHE A 75 -23.91 -2.80 13.20
C PHE A 75 -22.93 -3.98 13.07
N GLU A 76 -22.56 -4.54 14.20
CA GLU A 76 -21.65 -5.68 14.28
C GLU A 76 -22.31 -6.89 14.95
N THR A 77 -22.02 -8.07 14.41
CA THR A 77 -22.35 -9.34 15.06
C THR A 77 -21.45 -9.55 16.30
N GLN A 78 -21.83 -10.45 17.18
CA GLN A 78 -21.01 -10.86 18.34
C GLN A 78 -19.57 -11.32 17.98
N TRP A 79 -19.27 -11.51 16.69
CA TRP A 79 -17.97 -11.95 16.18
C TRP A 79 -17.17 -10.81 15.54
N GLY A 80 -17.61 -9.55 15.69
CA GLY A 80 -16.96 -8.37 15.10
C GLY A 80 -17.05 -8.33 13.56
N ARG A 81 -18.12 -8.87 12.98
CA ARG A 81 -18.42 -8.79 11.54
C ARG A 81 -19.60 -7.87 11.33
N LEU A 82 -19.68 -7.21 10.18
CA LEU A 82 -20.84 -6.38 9.83
C LEU A 82 -22.14 -7.19 9.92
N ASP A 83 -23.12 -6.64 10.61
CA ASP A 83 -24.46 -7.22 10.72
C ASP A 83 -25.35 -6.67 9.61
N PHE A 84 -25.42 -7.40 8.51
CA PHE A 84 -26.24 -7.02 7.35
C PHE A 84 -27.74 -7.22 7.59
N GLU A 85 -28.15 -8.05 8.54
CA GLU A 85 -29.58 -8.16 8.88
C GLU A 85 -30.04 -6.93 9.65
N ALA A 86 -29.23 -6.44 10.60
CA ALA A 86 -29.51 -5.18 11.29
C ALA A 86 -29.55 -3.99 10.31
N ALA A 87 -28.60 -3.92 9.35
CA ALA A 87 -28.60 -2.89 8.33
C ALA A 87 -29.84 -2.95 7.41
N LYS A 88 -30.28 -4.15 7.06
CA LYS A 88 -31.48 -4.38 6.27
C LYS A 88 -32.75 -3.96 7.03
N ASP A 89 -32.83 -4.28 8.32
CA ASP A 89 -33.97 -3.86 9.16
C ASP A 89 -33.99 -2.34 9.34
N TRP A 90 -32.84 -1.72 9.47
CA TRP A 90 -32.73 -0.25 9.49
C TRP A 90 -33.26 0.36 8.19
N LEU A 91 -32.83 -0.17 7.02
CA LEU A 91 -33.35 0.29 5.72
C LEU A 91 -34.88 0.11 5.60
N ARG A 92 -35.43 -1.03 6.04
CA ARG A 92 -36.89 -1.27 6.04
C ARG A 92 -37.69 -0.25 6.85
N GLN A 93 -37.11 0.23 7.93
CA GLN A 93 -37.76 1.22 8.80
C GLN A 93 -37.67 2.64 8.28
N ASN A 94 -36.68 2.91 7.41
CA ASN A 94 -36.35 4.26 7.00
C ASN A 94 -36.74 4.60 5.55
N ILE A 95 -36.97 3.59 4.69
CA ILE A 95 -37.42 3.76 3.30
C ILE A 95 -38.32 2.60 2.88
N GLU A 96 -39.21 2.85 1.88
CA GLU A 96 -39.97 1.79 1.22
C GLU A 96 -39.07 1.06 0.21
N VAL A 97 -38.53 -0.09 0.56
CA VAL A 97 -37.49 -0.77 -0.21
C VAL A 97 -38.00 -2.01 -0.95
N ASN A 98 -37.43 -2.25 -2.13
CA ASN A 98 -37.57 -3.52 -2.84
C ASN A 98 -36.69 -4.59 -2.19
N PHE A 99 -37.29 -5.50 -1.43
CA PHE A 99 -36.59 -6.53 -0.68
C PHE A 99 -35.79 -7.54 -1.53
N GLU A 100 -36.22 -7.79 -2.76
CA GLU A 100 -35.48 -8.69 -3.67
C GLU A 100 -34.13 -8.07 -4.07
N LEU A 101 -34.10 -6.76 -4.25
CA LEU A 101 -32.84 -6.06 -4.54
C LEU A 101 -31.90 -6.06 -3.34
N ILE A 102 -32.42 -5.85 -2.12
CA ILE A 102 -31.60 -5.94 -0.91
C ILE A 102 -31.02 -7.35 -0.72
N ALA A 103 -31.83 -8.38 -0.96
CA ALA A 103 -31.37 -9.76 -0.86
C ALA A 103 -30.21 -10.04 -1.86
N LYS A 104 -30.34 -9.54 -3.08
CA LYS A 104 -29.28 -9.66 -4.11
C LYS A 104 -28.03 -8.89 -3.71
N GLN A 105 -28.17 -7.65 -3.22
CA GLN A 105 -27.03 -6.86 -2.75
C GLN A 105 -26.36 -7.45 -1.51
N LEU A 106 -27.15 -8.08 -0.61
CA LEU A 106 -26.61 -8.80 0.55
C LEU A 106 -25.72 -9.97 0.09
N GLU A 107 -26.19 -10.73 -0.92
CA GLU A 107 -25.40 -11.83 -1.50
C GLU A 107 -24.14 -11.31 -2.20
N GLU A 108 -24.25 -10.24 -2.97
CA GLU A 108 -23.11 -9.58 -3.61
C GLU A 108 -22.15 -8.99 -2.57
N ALA A 109 -22.66 -8.35 -1.52
CA ALA A 109 -21.84 -7.80 -0.43
C ALA A 109 -21.13 -8.91 0.36
N LYS A 110 -21.78 -10.03 0.65
CA LYS A 110 -21.14 -11.20 1.26
C LYS A 110 -20.01 -11.76 0.39
N ASN A 111 -20.17 -11.70 -0.93
CA ASN A 111 -19.18 -12.18 -1.90
C ASN A 111 -18.08 -11.14 -2.19
N THR A 112 -18.37 -9.85 -2.04
CA THR A 112 -17.41 -8.74 -2.29
C THR A 112 -16.78 -8.20 -1.01
N TYR A 113 -17.43 -8.38 0.15
CA TYR A 113 -16.84 -8.06 1.44
C TYR A 113 -15.69 -9.03 1.73
N ILE A 114 -14.50 -8.61 1.37
CA ILE A 114 -13.27 -9.21 1.89
C ILE A 114 -13.07 -8.54 3.25
N PRO A 115 -13.35 -9.24 4.38
CA PRO A 115 -13.08 -8.67 5.68
C PRO A 115 -11.62 -8.24 5.68
N VAL A 116 -11.34 -7.02 6.14
CA VAL A 116 -9.96 -6.58 6.39
C VAL A 116 -9.41 -7.60 7.38
N GLN A 117 -8.71 -8.61 6.87
CA GLN A 117 -8.08 -9.58 7.75
C GLN A 117 -7.05 -8.82 8.58
N PRO A 118 -7.15 -8.86 9.91
CA PRO A 118 -6.16 -8.22 10.74
C PRO A 118 -4.79 -8.74 10.33
N LEU A 119 -3.84 -7.83 10.22
CA LEU A 119 -2.47 -8.20 9.91
C LEU A 119 -1.98 -9.15 11.01
N ILE A 120 -1.56 -10.34 10.62
CA ILE A 120 -1.06 -11.34 11.58
C ILE A 120 0.27 -10.84 12.11
N GLU A 121 0.34 -10.56 13.40
CA GLU A 121 1.54 -10.12 14.09
C GLU A 121 2.20 -11.27 14.84
N MET A 122 3.50 -11.18 15.03
CA MET A 122 4.29 -12.17 15.77
C MET A 122 5.34 -11.50 16.66
N SER A 123 5.85 -12.26 17.62
CA SER A 123 6.87 -11.77 18.53
C SER A 123 8.20 -11.49 17.80
N GLU A 124 8.85 -10.37 18.12
CA GLU A 124 10.21 -10.02 17.70
C GLU A 124 11.26 -11.10 18.08
N ALA A 125 10.97 -11.87 19.13
CA ALA A 125 11.83 -12.99 19.55
C ALA A 125 12.07 -14.03 18.43
N ARG A 126 11.20 -14.07 17.42
CA ARG A 126 11.39 -14.95 16.26
C ARG A 126 12.58 -14.54 15.38
N LEU A 127 12.97 -13.27 15.39
CA LEU A 127 14.17 -12.80 14.70
C LEU A 127 15.46 -13.01 15.52
N ALA A 128 15.34 -13.29 16.81
CA ALA A 128 16.51 -13.52 17.68
C ALA A 128 17.28 -14.82 17.39
N VAL A 129 16.69 -15.72 16.57
CA VAL A 129 17.36 -16.95 16.13
C VAL A 129 18.34 -16.72 14.98
N PHE A 130 18.32 -15.52 14.38
CA PHE A 130 19.19 -15.12 13.29
C PHE A 130 20.31 -14.21 13.80
N ASP A 131 21.47 -14.37 13.21
CA ASP A 131 22.67 -13.61 13.56
C ASP A 131 22.70 -12.21 12.94
N ALA A 132 23.70 -11.41 13.28
CA ALA A 132 24.08 -10.24 12.50
C ALA A 132 24.71 -10.69 11.17
N PRO A 133 24.56 -9.95 10.06
CA PRO A 133 25.23 -10.29 8.82
C PRO A 133 26.73 -10.30 8.99
N PRO A 134 27.45 -11.35 8.49
CA PRO A 134 28.90 -11.43 8.58
C PRO A 134 29.57 -10.41 7.63
N GLN A 135 30.78 -9.98 7.97
CA GLN A 135 31.49 -8.93 7.23
C GLN A 135 31.61 -9.23 5.74
N TRP A 136 31.93 -10.47 5.37
CA TRP A 136 32.06 -10.85 3.96
C TRP A 136 30.75 -10.66 3.16
N ALA A 137 29.58 -10.86 3.81
CA ALA A 137 28.29 -10.65 3.15
C ALA A 137 27.97 -9.15 3.05
N LEU A 138 28.35 -8.36 4.05
CA LEU A 138 28.26 -6.90 4.01
C LEU A 138 29.11 -6.35 2.87
N ASP A 139 30.38 -6.77 2.78
CA ASP A 139 31.33 -6.33 1.75
C ASP A 139 30.83 -6.69 0.35
N ALA A 140 30.28 -7.92 0.17
CA ALA A 140 29.76 -8.39 -1.11
C ALA A 140 28.57 -7.55 -1.63
N ARG A 141 27.93 -6.76 -0.78
CA ARG A 141 26.79 -5.88 -1.12
C ARG A 141 27.07 -4.41 -0.85
N SER A 142 28.29 -4.09 -0.40
CA SER A 142 28.68 -2.74 0.05
C SER A 142 27.68 -2.15 1.05
N LEU A 143 27.32 -2.95 2.07
CA LEU A 143 26.42 -2.58 3.16
C LEU A 143 27.21 -2.35 4.45
N THR A 144 26.66 -1.56 5.37
CA THR A 144 27.22 -1.37 6.70
C THR A 144 26.43 -2.14 7.76
N ALA A 145 27.11 -2.54 8.83
CA ALA A 145 26.49 -3.22 9.98
C ALA A 145 25.45 -2.31 10.66
N GLU A 146 25.74 -1.01 10.72
CA GLU A 146 24.85 0.02 11.29
C GLU A 146 23.54 0.13 10.50
N ALA A 147 23.62 0.16 9.16
CA ALA A 147 22.43 0.20 8.31
C ALA A 147 21.60 -1.08 8.44
N CYS A 148 22.23 -2.25 8.49
CA CYS A 148 21.55 -3.51 8.75
C CYS A 148 20.87 -3.51 10.12
N ALA A 149 21.54 -3.03 11.16
CA ALA A 149 20.98 -2.93 12.51
C ALA A 149 19.80 -1.95 12.56
N LYS A 150 19.92 -0.79 11.92
CA LYS A 150 18.86 0.23 11.82
C LYS A 150 17.57 -0.34 11.22
N HIS A 151 17.68 -1.17 10.19
CA HIS A 151 16.54 -1.82 9.52
C HIS A 151 16.21 -3.22 10.07
N THR A 152 16.85 -3.63 11.17
CA THR A 152 16.69 -4.95 11.81
C THR A 152 16.94 -6.12 10.84
N VAL A 153 17.83 -5.91 9.86
CA VAL A 153 18.22 -6.96 8.91
C VAL A 153 19.12 -7.96 9.61
N LYS A 154 18.82 -9.24 9.42
CA LYS A 154 19.50 -10.36 10.04
C LYS A 154 20.07 -11.32 9.00
N TRP A 155 20.78 -12.33 9.48
CA TRP A 155 21.46 -13.32 8.68
C TRP A 155 21.13 -14.75 9.14
N ASP A 156 20.71 -15.58 8.20
CA ASP A 156 20.61 -17.02 8.45
C ASP A 156 21.93 -17.69 8.11
N THR A 157 22.69 -18.05 9.15
CA THR A 157 24.00 -18.70 9.02
C THR A 157 23.92 -20.09 8.38
N LYS A 158 22.79 -20.79 8.55
CA LYS A 158 22.60 -22.15 7.97
C LYS A 158 22.31 -22.09 6.49
N GLN A 159 21.46 -21.14 6.06
CA GLN A 159 21.06 -20.96 4.68
C GLN A 159 21.95 -19.99 3.91
N GLN A 160 22.88 -19.31 4.58
CA GLN A 160 23.74 -18.25 4.01
C GLN A 160 22.89 -17.19 3.29
N GLY A 161 21.95 -16.59 4.02
CA GLY A 161 20.97 -15.68 3.43
C GLY A 161 20.54 -14.52 4.33
N TRP A 162 20.07 -13.48 3.68
CA TRP A 162 19.55 -12.27 4.29
C TRP A 162 18.13 -12.48 4.82
N ILE A 163 17.86 -11.94 5.99
CA ILE A 163 16.54 -11.93 6.64
C ILE A 163 16.10 -10.48 6.76
N THR A 164 15.08 -10.09 6.02
CA THR A 164 14.53 -8.73 6.04
C THR A 164 13.12 -8.75 6.64
N PRO A 165 12.87 -8.02 7.75
CA PRO A 165 11.58 -8.07 8.43
C PRO A 165 10.47 -7.45 7.60
N ILE A 166 9.26 -8.01 7.74
CA ILE A 166 8.01 -7.48 7.19
C ILE A 166 7.20 -6.99 8.38
N ARG A 167 6.92 -5.67 8.44
CA ARG A 167 6.32 -5.02 9.59
C ARG A 167 4.94 -4.47 9.30
N ASN A 168 4.08 -4.47 10.29
CA ASN A 168 2.78 -3.82 10.24
C ASN A 168 2.98 -2.29 10.06
N PRO A 169 2.38 -1.65 9.05
CA PRO A 169 2.61 -0.23 8.76
C PRO A 169 2.05 0.72 9.83
N GLN A 170 1.09 0.28 10.68
CA GLN A 170 0.49 1.13 11.70
C GLN A 170 1.26 1.14 13.02
N ASN A 171 1.80 -0.01 13.44
CA ASN A 171 2.40 -0.16 14.77
C ASN A 171 3.82 -0.74 14.75
N HIS A 172 4.36 -0.99 13.57
CA HIS A 172 5.71 -1.50 13.28
C HIS A 172 6.05 -2.88 13.88
N LYS A 173 5.04 -3.61 14.39
CA LYS A 173 5.22 -4.97 14.88
C LYS A 173 5.54 -5.94 13.75
N LEU A 174 6.30 -6.96 14.08
CA LEU A 174 6.70 -7.98 13.11
C LEU A 174 5.49 -8.78 12.62
N MET A 175 5.32 -8.89 11.30
CA MET A 175 4.36 -9.78 10.65
C MET A 175 5.03 -11.03 10.07
N GLY A 176 6.31 -10.93 9.77
CA GLY A 176 7.09 -11.98 9.14
C GLY A 176 8.41 -11.46 8.61
N TRP A 177 9.02 -12.21 7.73
CA TRP A 177 10.25 -11.80 7.06
C TRP A 177 10.37 -12.38 5.67
N GLN A 178 11.20 -11.76 4.87
CA GLN A 178 11.64 -12.24 3.58
C GLN A 178 13.06 -12.79 3.70
N GLU A 179 13.29 -13.97 3.13
CA GLU A 179 14.57 -14.65 3.05
C GLU A 179 15.13 -14.53 1.63
N LYS A 180 16.37 -14.07 1.48
CA LYS A 180 17.07 -13.98 0.19
C LYS A 180 18.47 -14.61 0.34
N GLY A 181 18.72 -15.70 -0.40
CA GLY A 181 20.03 -16.34 -0.38
C GLY A 181 21.13 -15.48 -0.99
N GLN A 182 22.29 -15.46 -0.36
CA GLN A 182 23.48 -14.78 -0.87
C GLN A 182 24.34 -15.70 -1.74
N VAL A 183 24.52 -16.93 -1.32
CA VAL A 183 25.31 -17.94 -2.02
C VAL A 183 24.41 -18.80 -2.91
N ASN A 184 23.41 -19.44 -2.31
CA ASN A 184 22.43 -20.20 -3.05
C ASN A 184 21.25 -19.30 -3.41
N ARG A 185 20.86 -19.30 -4.67
CA ARG A 185 19.72 -18.49 -5.12
C ARG A 185 18.42 -19.08 -4.60
N TYR A 186 17.88 -18.53 -3.52
CA TYR A 186 16.53 -18.79 -3.05
C TYR A 186 15.86 -17.50 -2.59
N PHE A 187 14.55 -17.52 -2.61
CA PHE A 187 13.70 -16.42 -2.19
C PHE A 187 12.44 -16.98 -1.54
N ARG A 188 12.17 -16.58 -0.30
CA ARG A 188 11.01 -17.07 0.46
C ARG A 188 10.44 -15.96 1.33
N ASN A 189 9.13 -16.05 1.61
CA ASN A 189 8.48 -15.21 2.61
C ASN A 189 8.00 -16.10 3.76
N ARG A 190 8.20 -15.67 4.99
CA ARG A 190 7.81 -16.39 6.20
C ARG A 190 6.95 -15.52 7.13
N PRO A 191 5.83 -16.04 7.63
CA PRO A 191 5.20 -17.30 7.21
C PRO A 191 4.76 -17.26 5.75
N THR A 192 4.48 -18.43 5.16
CA THR A 192 3.86 -18.49 3.83
C THR A 192 2.55 -17.71 3.85
N GLY A 193 2.36 -16.81 2.86
CA GLY A 193 1.18 -15.95 2.80
C GLY A 193 1.26 -14.68 3.65
N VAL A 194 2.43 -14.34 4.25
CA VAL A 194 2.61 -13.05 4.91
C VAL A 194 2.25 -11.90 3.98
N GLN A 195 1.47 -10.96 4.47
CA GLN A 195 0.85 -9.88 3.68
C GLN A 195 1.85 -8.73 3.41
N LYS A 196 2.97 -9.05 2.72
CA LYS A 196 3.98 -8.05 2.36
C LYS A 196 3.44 -6.92 1.47
N SER A 197 2.37 -7.18 0.72
CA SER A 197 1.69 -6.18 -0.11
C SER A 197 0.92 -5.12 0.68
N LYS A 198 0.78 -5.30 1.99
CA LYS A 198 0.13 -4.33 2.89
C LYS A 198 1.09 -3.36 3.55
N THR A 199 2.39 -3.45 3.25
CA THR A 199 3.43 -2.66 3.91
C THR A 199 4.58 -2.34 2.96
N LEU A 200 5.49 -1.48 3.42
CA LEU A 200 6.75 -1.15 2.76
C LEU A 200 7.89 -1.46 3.73
N PHE A 201 8.97 -2.05 3.23
CA PHE A 201 10.19 -2.19 4.03
C PHE A 201 10.84 -0.81 4.23
N GLY A 202 11.31 -0.54 5.43
CA GLY A 202 11.92 0.75 5.78
C GLY A 202 10.92 1.83 6.19
N LEU A 203 9.60 1.57 6.11
CA LEU A 203 8.58 2.53 6.53
C LEU A 203 8.66 2.85 8.04
N ASP A 204 9.05 1.89 8.84
CA ASP A 204 9.26 2.03 10.29
C ASP A 204 10.46 2.92 10.66
N VAL A 205 11.35 3.15 9.69
CA VAL A 205 12.55 4.00 9.82
C VAL A 205 12.34 5.35 9.12
N TRP A 206 11.44 5.40 8.14
CA TRP A 206 11.10 6.62 7.43
C TRP A 206 10.28 7.57 8.33
N SER A 207 10.59 8.87 8.31
CA SER A 207 9.93 9.85 9.17
C SER A 207 9.09 10.88 8.41
N SER A 208 9.60 11.43 7.33
CA SER A 208 8.91 12.46 6.52
C SER A 208 9.71 12.81 5.25
N GLY A 209 9.11 13.62 4.38
CA GLY A 209 9.77 14.18 3.20
C GLY A 209 9.76 13.26 2.00
N THR A 210 10.92 13.08 1.36
CA THR A 210 11.05 12.25 0.16
C THR A 210 11.06 10.76 0.48
N MET A 211 10.29 9.96 -0.27
CA MET A 211 10.46 8.51 -0.35
C MET A 211 11.21 8.13 -1.62
N ILE A 212 12.25 7.31 -1.48
CA ILE A 212 12.96 6.68 -2.59
C ILE A 212 12.49 5.23 -2.66
N ILE A 213 11.72 4.91 -3.70
CA ILE A 213 11.04 3.63 -3.84
C ILE A 213 11.90 2.67 -4.64
N VAL A 214 12.32 1.58 -4.02
CA VAL A 214 13.11 0.52 -4.63
C VAL A 214 12.40 -0.84 -4.59
N GLU A 215 12.86 -1.81 -5.37
CA GLU A 215 12.25 -3.15 -5.38
C GLU A 215 12.71 -4.01 -4.19
N SER A 216 13.98 -3.98 -3.89
CA SER A 216 14.59 -4.88 -2.92
C SER A 216 14.81 -4.21 -1.56
N PRO A 217 14.50 -4.89 -0.43
CA PRO A 217 14.87 -4.42 0.90
C PRO A 217 16.37 -4.13 1.06
N LEU A 218 17.24 -4.88 0.38
CA LEU A 218 18.69 -4.65 0.48
C LEU A 218 19.12 -3.33 -0.18
N ASP A 219 18.38 -2.84 -1.16
CA ASP A 219 18.68 -1.53 -1.77
C ASP A 219 18.32 -0.39 -0.81
N VAL A 220 17.29 -0.55 0.02
CA VAL A 220 17.02 0.37 1.14
C VAL A 220 18.18 0.38 2.14
N VAL A 221 18.71 -0.80 2.48
CA VAL A 221 19.90 -0.90 3.36
C VAL A 221 21.11 -0.27 2.69
N LYS A 222 21.28 -0.41 1.37
CA LYS A 222 22.34 0.25 0.60
C LYS A 222 22.24 1.77 0.71
N LEU A 223 21.05 2.35 0.45
CA LEU A 223 20.81 3.79 0.63
C LEU A 223 21.18 4.23 2.04
N SER A 224 20.71 3.50 3.06
CA SER A 224 21.03 3.78 4.46
C SER A 224 22.52 3.66 4.76
N SER A 225 23.24 2.73 4.12
CA SER A 225 24.71 2.55 4.27
C SER A 225 25.49 3.73 3.67
N LEU A 226 24.92 4.41 2.69
CA LEU A 226 25.44 5.64 2.09
C LEU A 226 25.00 6.91 2.83
N GLY A 227 24.31 6.79 3.96
CA GLY A 227 23.77 7.93 4.70
C GLY A 227 22.55 8.59 4.06
N ILE A 228 21.98 8.00 3.01
CA ILE A 228 20.83 8.52 2.29
C ILE A 228 19.55 8.05 2.99
N ALA A 229 18.78 9.02 3.48
CA ALA A 229 17.48 8.77 4.10
C ALA A 229 16.36 8.62 3.06
N GLY A 230 15.23 8.04 3.49
CA GLY A 230 14.01 8.01 2.67
C GLY A 230 13.82 6.74 1.84
N GLY A 231 14.76 5.80 1.86
CA GLY A 231 14.62 4.52 1.15
C GLY A 231 13.46 3.68 1.71
N VAL A 232 12.56 3.19 0.82
CA VAL A 232 11.53 2.19 1.14
C VAL A 232 11.41 1.18 0.01
N SER A 233 11.04 -0.07 0.32
CA SER A 233 10.91 -1.12 -0.69
C SER A 233 9.52 -1.75 -0.73
N THR A 234 9.08 -2.10 -1.93
CA THR A 234 7.84 -2.83 -2.21
C THR A 234 7.94 -4.33 -2.02
N PHE A 235 9.11 -4.85 -1.61
CA PHE A 235 9.41 -6.29 -1.54
C PHE A 235 9.34 -7.01 -2.89
N GLY A 236 9.62 -6.35 -3.99
CA GLY A 236 9.64 -6.86 -5.36
C GLY A 236 8.94 -5.92 -6.36
N ALA A 237 8.97 -6.28 -7.65
CA ALA A 237 8.48 -5.46 -8.76
C ALA A 237 6.96 -5.20 -8.76
N SER A 238 6.17 -5.99 -8.03
CA SER A 238 4.70 -5.82 -7.98
C SER A 238 4.32 -4.83 -6.90
N ILE A 239 3.51 -3.84 -7.24
CA ILE A 239 2.97 -2.86 -6.31
C ILE A 239 1.48 -3.06 -6.09
N SER A 240 1.03 -2.97 -4.84
CA SER A 240 -0.38 -3.02 -4.46
C SER A 240 -0.95 -1.61 -4.23
N GLN A 241 -2.29 -1.50 -4.16
CA GLN A 241 -2.92 -0.25 -3.79
C GLN A 241 -2.59 0.14 -2.35
N ASP A 242 -2.59 -0.81 -1.41
CA ASP A 242 -2.20 -0.54 -0.02
C ASP A 242 -0.80 0.08 0.10
N GLN A 243 0.17 -0.37 -0.71
CA GLN A 243 1.50 0.22 -0.74
C GLN A 243 1.49 1.64 -1.31
N VAL A 244 0.70 1.91 -2.36
CA VAL A 244 0.51 3.26 -2.90
C VAL A 244 -0.12 4.20 -1.85
N ASP A 245 -1.10 3.70 -1.11
CA ASP A 245 -1.76 4.47 -0.05
C ASP A 245 -0.77 4.86 1.07
N LEU A 246 0.16 3.97 1.42
CA LEU A 246 1.25 4.29 2.37
C LEU A 246 2.20 5.38 1.85
N MET A 247 2.42 5.45 0.54
CA MET A 247 3.29 6.46 -0.08
C MET A 247 2.68 7.87 -0.07
N ARG A 248 1.38 8.02 0.18
CA ARG A 248 0.72 9.33 0.33
C ARG A 248 1.24 10.16 1.50
N GLN A 249 1.98 9.55 2.41
CA GLN A 249 2.62 10.23 3.52
C GLN A 249 3.84 11.06 3.09
N ALA A 250 4.38 10.78 1.90
CA ALA A 250 5.56 11.46 1.37
C ALA A 250 5.19 12.76 0.66
N ASP A 251 6.07 13.75 0.77
CA ASP A 251 5.97 15.00 0.03
C ASP A 251 6.38 14.80 -1.43
N LYS A 252 7.31 13.88 -1.68
CA LYS A 252 7.88 13.58 -2.99
C LYS A 252 8.22 12.09 -3.09
N LEU A 253 7.95 11.49 -4.25
CA LEU A 253 8.34 10.11 -4.57
C LEU A 253 9.45 10.11 -5.62
N ILE A 254 10.53 9.35 -5.37
CA ILE A 254 11.54 9.02 -6.38
C ILE A 254 11.42 7.53 -6.67
N ILE A 255 10.98 7.17 -7.87
CA ILE A 255 10.86 5.78 -8.33
C ILE A 255 12.23 5.35 -8.81
N ALA A 256 12.84 4.40 -8.11
CA ALA A 256 14.18 3.86 -8.36
C ALA A 256 14.14 2.33 -8.41
N PHE A 257 13.21 1.78 -9.20
CA PHE A 257 13.14 0.35 -9.51
C PHE A 257 14.32 -0.07 -10.39
N ASP A 258 14.47 -1.37 -10.64
CA ASP A 258 15.55 -1.88 -11.49
C ASP A 258 15.65 -1.09 -12.81
N ASN A 259 16.85 -0.87 -13.27
CA ASN A 259 17.14 0.02 -14.40
C ASN A 259 16.34 -0.39 -15.65
N PRO A 260 15.42 0.46 -16.12
CA PRO A 260 14.52 0.12 -17.23
C PRO A 260 15.23 -0.06 -18.57
N MET A 261 16.46 0.45 -18.70
CA MET A 261 17.28 0.25 -19.90
C MET A 261 17.90 -1.15 -19.99
N ILE A 262 17.92 -1.88 -18.87
CA ILE A 262 18.55 -3.20 -18.75
C ILE A 262 17.49 -4.27 -18.44
N ASP A 263 16.48 -3.93 -17.62
CA ASP A 263 15.46 -4.85 -17.14
C ASP A 263 14.05 -4.39 -17.54
N LEU A 264 13.45 -5.09 -18.51
CA LEU A 264 12.08 -4.81 -18.97
C LEU A 264 11.03 -4.98 -17.85
N ALA A 265 11.31 -5.80 -16.85
CA ALA A 265 10.41 -5.96 -15.70
C ALA A 265 10.43 -4.69 -14.82
N GLY A 266 11.60 -4.09 -14.61
CA GLY A 266 11.77 -2.81 -13.94
C GLY A 266 11.07 -1.66 -14.67
N GLU A 267 11.13 -1.64 -16.01
CA GLU A 267 10.39 -0.66 -16.82
C GLU A 267 8.88 -0.78 -16.60
N LYS A 268 8.33 -2.00 -16.69
CA LYS A 268 6.91 -2.25 -16.46
C LYS A 268 6.48 -1.86 -15.06
N ALA A 269 7.26 -2.25 -14.05
CA ALA A 269 7.00 -1.91 -12.66
C ALA A 269 6.98 -0.39 -12.43
N SER A 270 7.93 0.34 -13.01
CA SER A 270 8.01 1.80 -12.95
C SER A 270 6.79 2.47 -13.60
N ARG A 271 6.33 1.96 -14.75
CA ARG A 271 5.12 2.47 -15.44
C ARG A 271 3.84 2.18 -14.64
N ASP A 272 3.70 0.97 -14.09
CA ASP A 272 2.57 0.59 -13.25
C ASP A 272 2.53 1.44 -11.97
N MET A 273 3.68 1.69 -11.37
CA MET A 273 3.83 2.57 -10.22
C MET A 273 3.37 3.98 -10.54
N LEU A 274 3.88 4.56 -11.63
CA LEU A 274 3.49 5.90 -12.08
C LEU A 274 1.99 5.99 -12.36
N ALA A 275 1.41 5.01 -13.05
CA ALA A 275 -0.01 5.02 -13.38
C ALA A 275 -0.90 5.04 -12.12
N ARG A 276 -0.49 4.31 -11.06
CA ARG A 276 -1.21 4.27 -9.78
C ARG A 276 -1.03 5.55 -8.97
N THR A 277 0.22 6.00 -8.79
CA THR A 277 0.53 7.20 -8.01
C THR A 277 -0.04 8.47 -8.63
N LYS A 278 -0.07 8.55 -9.97
CA LYS A 278 -0.67 9.67 -10.71
C LYS A 278 -2.19 9.78 -10.48
N LYS A 279 -2.91 8.66 -10.39
CA LYS A 279 -4.32 8.65 -10.02
C LYS A 279 -4.56 9.22 -8.63
N GLU A 280 -3.60 9.07 -7.74
CA GLU A 280 -3.65 9.55 -6.37
C GLU A 280 -3.12 10.99 -6.21
N GLY A 281 -2.71 11.64 -7.29
CA GLY A 281 -2.18 13.01 -7.28
C GLY A 281 -0.81 13.14 -6.62
N LEU A 282 -0.04 12.04 -6.52
CA LEU A 282 1.29 12.05 -5.93
C LEU A 282 2.33 12.59 -6.91
N GLU A 283 3.23 13.43 -6.42
CA GLU A 283 4.34 13.97 -7.21
C GLU A 283 5.45 12.93 -7.34
N CYS A 284 5.65 12.44 -8.55
CA CYS A 284 6.61 11.37 -8.85
C CYS A 284 7.75 11.84 -9.72
N PHE A 285 8.94 11.39 -9.36
CA PHE A 285 10.17 11.54 -10.10
C PHE A 285 10.76 10.17 -10.43
N PHE A 286 11.46 10.05 -11.54
CA PHE A 286 12.21 8.87 -11.88
C PHE A 286 13.69 9.08 -11.55
N PHE A 287 14.26 8.12 -10.84
CA PHE A 287 15.69 8.02 -10.59
C PHE A 287 16.44 8.00 -11.93
N LYS A 288 17.52 8.75 -12.04
CA LYS A 288 18.32 8.80 -13.25
C LYS A 288 19.44 7.77 -13.17
N TYR A 289 19.29 6.66 -13.89
CA TYR A 289 20.36 5.71 -14.08
C TYR A 289 21.37 6.25 -15.09
N GLU A 290 22.67 6.24 -14.72
CA GLU A 290 23.79 6.49 -15.62
C GLU A 290 24.69 5.26 -15.61
N GLY A 291 25.02 4.71 -16.79
CA GLY A 291 25.79 3.47 -16.93
C GLY A 291 24.97 2.19 -16.90
N GLU A 292 25.67 1.04 -16.89
CA GLU A 292 25.09 -0.30 -17.02
C GLU A 292 24.81 -0.97 -15.66
N TYR A 293 24.39 -0.21 -14.64
CA TYR A 293 24.02 -0.74 -13.34
C TYR A 293 22.57 -1.24 -13.38
N LYS A 294 22.35 -2.44 -12.83
CA LYS A 294 21.02 -3.04 -12.81
C LYS A 294 20.10 -2.36 -11.79
N ASP A 295 20.57 -2.15 -10.59
CA ASP A 295 19.83 -1.57 -9.47
C ASP A 295 20.76 -0.70 -8.59
N ILE A 296 20.19 -0.04 -7.58
CA ILE A 296 20.96 0.77 -6.61
C ILE A 296 21.98 -0.06 -5.85
N GLY A 297 21.71 -1.35 -5.63
CA GLY A 297 22.60 -2.26 -4.93
C GLY A 297 23.96 -2.43 -5.62
N ASP A 298 23.98 -2.35 -6.95
CA ASP A 298 25.18 -2.51 -7.77
C ASP A 298 25.94 -1.18 -8.01
N MET A 299 25.33 -0.03 -7.63
CA MET A 299 25.89 1.29 -7.91
C MET A 299 26.91 1.76 -6.87
N PRO A 300 27.99 2.45 -7.29
CA PRO A 300 28.85 3.19 -6.37
C PRO A 300 28.12 4.42 -5.81
N GLU A 301 28.56 4.88 -4.63
CA GLU A 301 27.94 5.99 -3.89
C GLU A 301 27.69 7.24 -4.74
N GLU A 302 28.70 7.69 -5.47
CA GLU A 302 28.65 8.89 -6.30
C GLU A 302 27.51 8.79 -7.35
N GLN A 303 27.35 7.63 -7.96
CA GLN A 303 26.31 7.39 -8.97
C GLN A 303 24.90 7.36 -8.36
N VAL A 304 24.76 6.83 -7.14
CA VAL A 304 23.48 6.86 -6.43
C VAL A 304 23.07 8.29 -6.11
N ILE A 305 24.01 9.12 -5.62
CA ILE A 305 23.75 10.53 -5.30
C ILE A 305 23.36 11.29 -6.58
N LEU A 306 24.12 11.14 -7.65
CA LEU A 306 23.83 11.79 -8.95
C LEU A 306 22.48 11.34 -9.52
N GLY A 307 22.11 10.07 -9.34
CA GLY A 307 20.82 9.55 -9.78
C GLY A 307 19.62 10.14 -9.02
N ILE A 308 19.79 10.40 -7.72
CA ILE A 308 18.78 11.04 -6.88
C ILE A 308 18.65 12.53 -7.23
N GLU A 309 19.79 13.24 -7.32
CA GLU A 309 19.84 14.67 -7.65
C GLU A 309 19.34 14.93 -9.08
N GLY A 310 19.68 14.03 -9.99
CA GLY A 310 19.25 14.07 -11.39
C GLY A 310 17.86 13.52 -11.65
N ALA A 311 17.11 13.13 -10.62
CA ALA A 311 15.77 12.56 -10.76
C ALA A 311 14.83 13.49 -11.52
N LYS A 312 14.17 12.97 -12.56
CA LYS A 312 13.30 13.76 -13.45
C LYS A 312 11.84 13.57 -13.09
N HIS A 313 11.10 14.68 -13.06
CA HIS A 313 9.65 14.65 -12.87
C HIS A 313 8.98 13.76 -13.93
N SER A 314 7.94 13.04 -13.54
CA SER A 314 7.26 12.03 -14.36
C SER A 314 6.75 12.54 -15.72
N VAL A 315 6.37 13.82 -15.81
CA VAL A 315 5.97 14.46 -17.09
C VAL A 315 7.10 14.45 -18.13
N PHE A 316 8.36 14.48 -17.67
CA PHE A 316 9.55 14.45 -18.53
C PHE A 316 10.20 13.05 -18.56
N GLY A 317 9.96 12.23 -17.54
CA GLY A 317 10.52 10.91 -17.36
C GLY A 317 9.95 9.86 -18.31
N GLU A 318 8.69 9.99 -18.73
CA GLU A 318 8.10 9.10 -19.75
C GLU A 318 8.87 9.12 -21.09
N ARG A 319 9.57 10.22 -21.38
CA ARG A 319 10.47 10.33 -22.56
C ARG A 319 11.89 9.81 -22.31
N ALA A 320 12.25 9.53 -21.07
CA ALA A 320 13.57 8.99 -20.73
C ALA A 320 13.64 7.46 -20.88
N PHE A 321 12.50 6.82 -21.17
CA PHE A 321 12.37 5.38 -21.47
C PHE A 321 12.15 5.10 -22.97
N ILE A 322 12.36 6.10 -23.84
CA ILE A 322 12.26 5.96 -25.31
C ILE A 322 13.63 6.18 -25.94
#